data_ecdac07481298e3f8df219596120bd77
#
_entry.id   ecdac07481298e3f8df219596120bd77
#
_cell.length_a   1.000
_cell.length_b   1.000
_cell.length_c   1.000
_cell.angle_alpha   90.00
_cell.angle_beta   90.00
_cell.angle_gamma   90.00
#
_symmetry.space_group_name_H-M   'P 1'
#
loop_
_entity.id
_entity.type
_entity.pdbx_description
1 polymer ?
#
loop_
_entity_poly.entity_id
_entity_poly.type
_entity_poly.pdbx_seq_one_letter_code
_entity_poly.pdbx_strand_id
1 'polypeptide(L)'
;YKKLRVLEHRIQLQQLRRTHLMPEKDAEQRALARSILSPERNGTLSAEQMLKACQKIKRNVRLLHERIFFRPLLAAVSTLSRDEVILSEQAAQDRLAALGYRDPRGAMRHIKALTTGLSRSADIQRHLMPVLLGWFARGVDADAGLLGFRIVSESLGSTSWYLRMLRDSPAAAERLSQL
;
A
#
# COMPACT_ATOMS: atom_id res chain seq x y z
N TYR A 1 -6.28 1.38 15.79
CA TYR A 1 -5.61 2.61 16.22
C TYR A 1 -5.07 2.47 17.65
N LYS A 2 -5.92 2.22 18.68
CA LYS A 2 -5.51 2.17 20.10
C LYS A 2 -4.30 1.26 20.36
N LYS A 3 -4.30 0.02 19.83
CA LYS A 3 -3.19 -0.94 20.01
C LYS A 3 -1.85 -0.42 19.46
N LEU A 4 -1.86 0.24 18.28
CA LEU A 4 -0.66 0.85 17.70
C LEU A 4 -0.17 2.03 18.52
N ARG A 5 -1.08 2.83 19.06
CA ARG A 5 -0.73 3.98 19.90
C ARG A 5 -0.07 3.56 21.21
N VAL A 6 -0.59 2.50 21.85
CA VAL A 6 0.05 1.93 23.04
C VAL A 6 1.45 1.44 22.74
N LEU A 7 1.63 0.72 21.63
CA LEU A 7 2.94 0.23 21.20
C LEU A 7 3.92 1.39 20.98
N GLU A 8 3.50 2.40 20.23
CA GLU A 8 4.29 3.61 19.95
C GLU A 8 4.76 4.29 21.25
N HIS A 9 3.84 4.53 22.18
CA HIS A 9 4.18 5.13 23.46
C HIS A 9 5.18 4.27 24.27
N ARG A 10 5.04 2.95 24.23
CA ARG A 10 5.99 2.05 24.92
C ARG A 10 7.38 2.08 24.30
N ILE A 11 7.47 2.15 22.97
CA ILE A 11 8.74 2.33 22.25
C ILE A 11 9.38 3.66 22.64
N GLN A 12 8.62 4.75 22.64
CA GLN A 12 9.12 6.08 23.01
C GLN A 12 9.60 6.14 24.47
N LEU A 13 8.85 5.54 25.40
CA LEU A 13 9.22 5.48 26.81
C LEU A 13 10.48 4.63 27.03
N GLN A 14 10.63 3.51 26.32
CA GLN A 14 11.78 2.63 26.45
C GLN A 14 13.07 3.30 25.96
N GLN A 15 12.98 4.09 24.90
CA GLN A 15 14.14 4.73 24.27
C GLN A 15 14.33 6.19 24.72
N LEU A 16 13.38 6.76 25.48
CA LEU A 16 13.33 8.18 25.85
C LEU A 16 13.53 9.12 24.64
N ARG A 17 13.05 8.66 23.47
CA ARG A 17 13.13 9.36 22.19
C ARG A 17 11.78 9.40 21.49
N ARG A 18 11.55 10.46 20.72
CA ARG A 18 10.41 10.55 19.81
C ARG A 18 10.69 9.72 18.55
N THR A 19 10.42 8.42 18.62
CA THR A 19 10.67 7.46 17.54
C THR A 19 9.45 6.58 17.27
N HIS A 20 9.32 6.09 16.03
CA HIS A 20 8.31 5.13 15.61
C HIS A 20 8.93 3.80 15.17
N LEU A 21 10.27 3.70 15.28
CA LEU A 21 11.00 2.52 14.82
C LEU A 21 10.94 1.41 15.85
N MET A 22 10.58 0.21 15.41
CA MET A 22 10.63 -0.99 16.23
C MET A 22 12.08 -1.31 16.56
N PRO A 23 12.42 -1.63 17.83
CA PRO A 23 13.75 -2.07 18.17
C PRO A 23 14.19 -3.29 17.38
N GLU A 24 15.44 -3.33 16.95
CA GLU A 24 16.01 -4.45 16.19
C GLU A 24 16.60 -5.54 17.10
N LYS A 25 17.12 -5.14 18.27
CA LYS A 25 17.77 -6.06 19.19
C LYS A 25 16.76 -6.90 19.97
N ASP A 26 16.98 -8.21 20.02
CA ASP A 26 16.11 -9.16 20.73
C ASP A 26 15.86 -8.80 22.19
N ALA A 27 16.87 -8.30 22.89
CA ALA A 27 16.74 -7.89 24.29
C ALA A 27 15.75 -6.72 24.46
N GLU A 28 15.80 -5.74 23.56
CA GLU A 28 14.91 -4.59 23.53
C GLU A 28 13.48 -4.99 23.15
N GLN A 29 13.33 -5.92 22.19
CA GLN A 29 12.04 -6.47 21.81
C GLN A 29 11.39 -7.25 22.95
N ARG A 30 12.17 -8.05 23.69
CA ARG A 30 11.68 -8.74 24.91
C ARG A 30 11.27 -7.77 26.00
N ALA A 31 12.04 -6.71 26.22
CA ALA A 31 11.70 -5.67 27.19
C ALA A 31 10.41 -4.95 26.80
N LEU A 32 10.27 -4.58 25.51
CA LEU A 32 9.08 -3.96 24.96
C LEU A 32 7.85 -4.87 25.11
N ALA A 33 7.97 -6.14 24.78
CA ALA A 33 6.89 -7.11 24.87
C ALA A 33 6.38 -7.26 26.32
N ARG A 34 7.29 -7.31 27.30
CA ARG A 34 6.93 -7.34 28.73
C ARG A 34 6.23 -6.07 29.21
N SER A 35 6.49 -4.93 28.59
CA SER A 35 5.85 -3.66 28.95
C SER A 35 4.40 -3.55 28.46
N ILE A 36 3.97 -4.46 27.58
CA ILE A 36 2.62 -4.46 27.00
C ILE A 36 1.79 -5.51 27.74
N LEU A 37 0.83 -5.05 28.53
CA LEU A 37 -0.16 -5.93 29.17
C LEU A 37 -1.11 -6.51 28.10
N SER A 38 -1.31 -7.82 28.15
CA SER A 38 -2.35 -8.48 27.36
C SER A 38 -3.62 -8.63 28.20
N PRO A 39 -4.70 -7.87 27.90
CA PRO A 39 -5.96 -7.98 28.64
C PRO A 39 -6.58 -9.39 28.56
N GLU A 40 -6.26 -10.09 27.46
CA GLU A 40 -6.86 -11.39 27.13
C GLU A 40 -6.16 -12.58 27.85
N ARG A 41 -4.98 -12.36 28.43
CA ARG A 41 -4.15 -13.44 28.99
C ARG A 41 -3.65 -13.22 30.41
N ASN A 42 -4.09 -12.18 31.08
CA ASN A 42 -3.59 -11.83 32.43
C ASN A 42 -2.06 -11.89 32.58
N GLY A 43 -1.33 -11.60 31.50
CA GLY A 43 0.13 -11.71 31.46
C GLY A 43 0.81 -10.89 30.37
N THR A 44 2.13 -10.94 30.35
CA THR A 44 2.96 -10.27 29.37
C THR A 44 3.08 -11.09 28.08
N LEU A 45 3.19 -10.41 26.93
CA LEU A 45 3.44 -11.05 25.64
C LEU A 45 4.90 -11.48 25.51
N SER A 46 5.15 -12.60 24.81
CA SER A 46 6.49 -12.87 24.31
C SER A 46 6.85 -11.91 23.16
N ALA A 47 8.15 -11.70 22.89
CA ALA A 47 8.59 -10.87 21.78
C ALA A 47 8.01 -11.35 20.43
N GLU A 48 8.00 -12.66 20.21
CA GLU A 48 7.44 -13.27 19.00
C GLU A 48 5.92 -13.03 18.87
N GLN A 49 5.18 -13.18 19.96
CA GLN A 49 3.73 -12.92 19.98
C GLN A 49 3.43 -11.45 19.70
N MET A 50 4.21 -10.54 20.29
CA MET A 50 4.10 -9.10 20.03
C MET A 50 4.36 -8.79 18.57
N LEU A 51 5.43 -9.30 17.97
CA LEU A 51 5.76 -9.07 16.55
C LEU A 51 4.68 -9.64 15.61
N LYS A 52 4.19 -10.85 15.86
CA LYS A 52 3.07 -11.43 15.10
C LYS A 52 1.81 -10.59 15.21
N ALA A 53 1.49 -10.08 16.40
CA ALA A 53 0.35 -9.19 16.59
C ALA A 53 0.50 -7.88 15.82
N CYS A 54 1.69 -7.27 15.83
CA CYS A 54 2.01 -6.07 15.06
C CYS A 54 1.88 -6.30 13.55
N GLN A 55 2.41 -7.41 13.04
CA GLN A 55 2.29 -7.79 11.63
C GLN A 55 0.83 -7.98 11.22
N LYS A 56 0.03 -8.65 12.07
CA LYS A 56 -1.43 -8.81 11.83
C LYS A 56 -2.13 -7.46 11.77
N ILE A 57 -1.82 -6.54 12.68
CA ILE A 57 -2.42 -5.19 12.68
C ILE A 57 -2.00 -4.42 11.43
N LYS A 58 -0.72 -4.42 11.07
CA LYS A 58 -0.21 -3.77 9.84
C LYS A 58 -0.93 -4.30 8.59
N ARG A 59 -1.10 -5.63 8.49
CA ARG A 59 -1.84 -6.27 7.40
C ARG A 59 -3.29 -5.81 7.35
N ASN A 60 -3.98 -5.79 8.50
CA ASN A 60 -5.38 -5.36 8.57
C ASN A 60 -5.55 -3.87 8.20
N VAL A 61 -4.65 -3.01 8.68
CA VAL A 61 -4.65 -1.58 8.31
C VAL A 61 -4.44 -1.42 6.81
N ARG A 62 -3.49 -2.16 6.23
CA ARG A 62 -3.25 -2.14 4.80
C ARG A 62 -4.47 -2.61 4.00
N LEU A 63 -5.08 -3.72 4.38
CA LEU A 63 -6.30 -4.23 3.73
C LEU A 63 -7.48 -3.24 3.84
N LEU A 64 -7.64 -2.59 4.98
CA LEU A 64 -8.65 -1.53 5.15
C LEU A 64 -8.35 -0.33 4.27
N HIS A 65 -7.10 0.10 4.22
CA HIS A 65 -6.68 1.20 3.35
C HIS A 65 -6.91 0.85 1.87
N GLU A 66 -6.50 -0.33 1.43
CA GLU A 66 -6.77 -0.83 0.07
C GLU A 66 -8.28 -0.87 -0.23
N ARG A 67 -9.08 -1.36 0.72
CA ARG A 67 -10.53 -1.46 0.57
C ARG A 67 -11.21 -0.09 0.48
N ILE A 68 -10.78 0.87 1.30
CA ILE A 68 -11.44 2.18 1.39
C ILE A 68 -10.99 3.11 0.27
N PHE A 69 -9.68 3.12 -0.04
CA PHE A 69 -9.12 4.08 -0.98
C PHE A 69 -9.00 3.55 -2.41
N PHE A 70 -8.72 2.26 -2.59
CA PHE A 70 -8.33 1.73 -3.90
C PHE A 70 -9.34 0.81 -4.57
N ARG A 71 -10.18 0.09 -3.80
CA ARG A 71 -11.25 -0.71 -4.43
C ARG A 71 -12.20 0.11 -5.28
N PRO A 72 -12.63 1.31 -4.88
CA PRO A 72 -13.46 2.13 -5.76
C PRO A 72 -12.76 2.59 -7.03
N LEU A 73 -11.42 2.81 -6.99
CA LEU A 73 -10.63 3.11 -8.20
C LEU A 73 -10.63 1.92 -9.17
N LEU A 74 -10.48 0.70 -8.64
CA LEU A 74 -10.50 -0.52 -9.44
C LEU A 74 -11.93 -0.91 -9.88
N ALA A 75 -12.94 -0.65 -9.05
CA ALA A 75 -14.34 -0.89 -9.39
C ALA A 75 -14.83 0.03 -10.52
N ALA A 76 -14.36 1.28 -10.56
CA ALA A 76 -14.64 2.21 -11.65
C ALA A 76 -14.06 1.75 -13.01
N VAL A 77 -13.12 0.80 -12.99
CA VAL A 77 -12.46 0.25 -14.18
C VAL A 77 -13.06 -1.10 -14.60
N SER A 78 -13.78 -1.80 -13.70
CA SER A 78 -14.41 -3.10 -13.95
C SER A 78 -15.94 -2.97 -14.03
N THR A 79 -16.51 -3.47 -15.10
CA THR A 79 -17.94 -3.65 -15.46
C THR A 79 -18.98 -3.39 -14.35
N LEU A 80 -19.47 -2.15 -14.29
CA LEU A 80 -20.66 -1.73 -13.54
C LEU A 80 -21.77 -1.30 -14.52
N SER A 81 -23.01 -1.19 -14.07
CA SER A 81 -24.09 -0.60 -14.87
C SER A 81 -23.75 0.85 -15.26
N ARG A 82 -24.35 1.36 -16.36
CA ARG A 82 -23.95 2.65 -16.97
C ARG A 82 -24.02 3.82 -15.98
N ASP A 83 -25.00 3.84 -15.11
CA ASP A 83 -25.19 4.93 -14.11
C ASP A 83 -24.26 4.77 -12.90
N GLU A 84 -23.99 3.54 -12.46
CA GLU A 84 -23.01 3.24 -11.41
C GLU A 84 -21.58 3.51 -11.86
N VAL A 85 -21.26 3.33 -13.15
CA VAL A 85 -19.97 3.66 -13.77
C VAL A 85 -19.71 5.16 -13.69
N ILE A 86 -20.68 6.02 -14.00
CA ILE A 86 -20.49 7.46 -13.99
C ILE A 86 -20.19 7.97 -12.57
N LEU A 87 -20.96 7.53 -11.58
CA LEU A 87 -20.74 7.91 -10.17
C LEU A 87 -19.40 7.37 -9.63
N SER A 88 -19.00 6.15 -10.03
CA SER A 88 -17.76 5.56 -9.59
C SER A 88 -16.54 6.17 -10.29
N GLU A 89 -16.64 6.56 -11.56
CA GLU A 89 -15.58 7.27 -12.30
C GLU A 89 -15.33 8.66 -11.70
N GLN A 90 -16.37 9.41 -11.38
CA GLN A 90 -16.21 10.72 -10.73
C GLN A 90 -15.54 10.58 -9.36
N ALA A 91 -16.00 9.68 -8.51
CA ALA A 91 -15.40 9.42 -7.22
C ALA A 91 -13.93 8.95 -7.32
N ALA A 92 -13.59 8.21 -8.38
CA ALA A 92 -12.22 7.78 -8.66
C ALA A 92 -11.34 8.97 -9.08
N GLN A 93 -11.86 9.87 -9.94
CA GLN A 93 -11.14 11.09 -10.34
C GLN A 93 -10.91 12.02 -9.16
N ASP A 94 -11.91 12.23 -8.30
CA ASP A 94 -11.79 13.05 -7.09
C ASP A 94 -10.71 12.51 -6.14
N ARG A 95 -10.59 11.19 -6.03
CA ARG A 95 -9.53 10.56 -5.23
C ARG A 95 -8.15 10.71 -5.83
N LEU A 96 -8.01 10.58 -7.15
CA LEU A 96 -6.74 10.83 -7.83
C LEU A 96 -6.32 12.30 -7.67
N ALA A 97 -7.26 13.25 -7.80
CA ALA A 97 -7.00 14.66 -7.52
C ALA A 97 -6.55 14.87 -6.07
N ALA A 98 -7.20 14.23 -5.10
CA ALA A 98 -6.81 14.29 -3.68
C ALA A 98 -5.44 13.67 -3.40
N LEU A 99 -4.99 12.71 -4.21
CA LEU A 99 -3.64 12.14 -4.16
C LEU A 99 -2.58 13.03 -4.82
N GLY A 100 -2.97 14.10 -5.52
CA GLY A 100 -2.05 15.03 -6.17
C GLY A 100 -1.88 14.86 -7.67
N TYR A 101 -2.69 14.02 -8.33
CA TYR A 101 -2.72 13.92 -9.79
C TYR A 101 -3.36 15.16 -10.39
N ARG A 102 -2.70 15.80 -11.35
CA ARG A 102 -3.18 17.02 -12.02
C ARG A 102 -4.15 16.71 -13.16
N ASP A 103 -3.98 15.55 -13.81
CA ASP A 103 -4.91 15.01 -14.81
C ASP A 103 -5.54 13.68 -14.35
N PRO A 104 -6.53 13.70 -13.45
CA PRO A 104 -7.20 12.48 -12.98
C PRO A 104 -7.84 11.65 -14.09
N ARG A 105 -8.30 12.29 -15.17
CA ARG A 105 -8.86 11.60 -16.33
C ARG A 105 -7.80 10.85 -17.13
N GLY A 106 -6.64 11.47 -17.33
CA GLY A 106 -5.47 10.84 -17.93
C GLY A 106 -4.97 9.67 -17.08
N ALA A 107 -4.84 9.89 -15.78
CA ALA A 107 -4.45 8.85 -14.84
C ALA A 107 -5.41 7.65 -14.90
N MET A 108 -6.74 7.87 -14.95
CA MET A 108 -7.72 6.80 -15.12
C MET A 108 -7.52 6.02 -16.43
N ARG A 109 -7.21 6.69 -17.55
CA ARG A 109 -6.89 6.00 -18.82
C ARG A 109 -5.67 5.12 -18.70
N HIS A 110 -4.61 5.59 -18.01
CA HIS A 110 -3.40 4.82 -17.77
C HIS A 110 -3.65 3.61 -16.84
N ILE A 111 -4.39 3.79 -15.75
CA ILE A 111 -4.80 2.71 -14.86
C ILE A 111 -5.58 1.64 -15.63
N LYS A 112 -6.56 2.06 -16.44
CA LYS A 112 -7.38 1.17 -17.26
C LYS A 112 -6.51 0.37 -18.23
N ALA A 113 -5.60 1.01 -18.96
CA ALA A 113 -4.70 0.33 -19.89
C ALA A 113 -3.83 -0.73 -19.20
N LEU A 114 -3.33 -0.45 -17.99
CA LEU A 114 -2.49 -1.38 -17.21
C LEU A 114 -3.27 -2.55 -16.61
N THR A 115 -4.53 -2.34 -16.24
CA THR A 115 -5.30 -3.30 -15.43
C THR A 115 -6.35 -4.07 -16.23
N THR A 116 -6.62 -3.69 -17.47
CA THR A 116 -7.62 -4.35 -18.33
C THR A 116 -7.07 -5.65 -18.92
N GLY A 117 -7.93 -6.66 -19.00
CA GLY A 117 -7.62 -7.96 -19.61
C GLY A 117 -7.40 -9.08 -18.60
N LEU A 118 -7.24 -10.30 -19.14
CA LEU A 118 -7.07 -11.54 -18.38
C LEU A 118 -5.60 -12.00 -18.30
N SER A 119 -4.68 -11.15 -18.76
CA SER A 119 -3.26 -11.49 -18.73
C SER A 119 -2.72 -11.53 -17.30
N ARG A 120 -1.71 -12.37 -17.07
CA ARG A 120 -0.98 -12.42 -15.79
C ARG A 120 -0.39 -11.07 -15.41
N SER A 121 0.04 -10.29 -16.41
CA SER A 121 0.55 -8.93 -16.20
C SER A 121 -0.54 -8.01 -15.64
N ALA A 122 -1.72 -7.99 -16.26
CA ALA A 122 -2.85 -7.17 -15.79
C ALA A 122 -3.28 -7.55 -14.37
N ASP A 123 -3.24 -8.84 -14.03
CA ASP A 123 -3.56 -9.30 -12.68
C ASP A 123 -2.54 -8.81 -11.63
N ILE A 124 -1.25 -8.95 -11.90
CA ILE A 124 -0.19 -8.41 -11.03
C ILE A 124 -0.32 -6.90 -10.89
N GLN A 125 -0.57 -6.18 -11.98
CA GLN A 125 -0.71 -4.73 -11.97
C GLN A 125 -1.96 -4.29 -11.19
N ARG A 126 -3.09 -4.99 -11.29
CA ARG A 126 -4.28 -4.72 -10.45
C ARG A 126 -3.96 -4.79 -8.96
N HIS A 127 -3.19 -5.79 -8.54
CA HIS A 127 -2.81 -5.92 -7.13
C HIS A 127 -1.80 -4.88 -6.66
N LEU A 128 -0.91 -4.43 -7.54
CA LEU A 128 0.13 -3.44 -7.22
C LEU A 128 -0.36 -1.99 -7.35
N MET A 129 -1.35 -1.72 -8.19
CA MET A 129 -1.81 -0.38 -8.52
C MET A 129 -2.08 0.51 -7.30
N PRO A 130 -2.74 0.02 -6.23
CA PRO A 130 -2.95 0.83 -5.03
C PRO A 130 -1.67 1.37 -4.39
N VAL A 131 -0.63 0.57 -4.39
CA VAL A 131 0.66 0.94 -3.79
C VAL A 131 1.42 1.88 -4.72
N LEU A 132 1.43 1.57 -6.02
CA LEU A 132 2.09 2.37 -7.06
C LEU A 132 1.54 3.79 -7.12
N LEU A 133 0.21 3.95 -7.12
CA LEU A 133 -0.42 5.27 -7.11
C LEU A 133 0.00 6.12 -5.91
N GLY A 134 0.14 5.51 -4.74
CA GLY A 134 0.66 6.18 -3.55
C GLY A 134 2.15 6.54 -3.64
N TRP A 135 2.96 5.78 -4.37
CA TRP A 135 4.38 6.09 -4.59
C TRP A 135 4.53 7.24 -5.59
N PHE A 136 3.84 7.19 -6.74
CA PHE A 136 3.85 8.27 -7.72
C PHE A 136 3.37 9.59 -7.11
N ALA A 137 2.32 9.54 -6.27
CA ALA A 137 1.79 10.72 -5.57
C ALA A 137 2.80 11.39 -4.62
N ARG A 138 3.83 10.66 -4.17
CA ARG A 138 4.94 11.19 -3.35
C ARG A 138 6.14 11.67 -4.19
N GLY A 139 6.13 11.38 -5.48
CA GLY A 139 7.13 11.85 -6.42
C GLY A 139 6.95 13.32 -6.79
N VAL A 140 7.84 13.81 -7.63
CA VAL A 140 7.81 15.21 -8.11
C VAL A 140 6.59 15.46 -9.01
N ASP A 141 6.22 14.48 -9.82
CA ASP A 141 5.08 14.53 -10.74
C ASP A 141 4.39 13.16 -10.81
N ALA A 142 3.21 13.07 -10.21
CA ALA A 142 2.44 11.84 -10.12
C ALA A 142 1.96 11.34 -11.50
N ASP A 143 1.58 12.26 -12.37
CA ASP A 143 1.07 11.94 -13.72
C ASP A 143 2.20 11.42 -14.62
N ALA A 144 3.36 12.09 -14.60
CA ALA A 144 4.54 11.65 -15.32
C ALA A 144 5.03 10.28 -14.83
N GLY A 145 5.06 10.06 -13.51
CA GLY A 145 5.43 8.77 -12.91
C GLY A 145 4.52 7.62 -13.36
N LEU A 146 3.20 7.84 -13.36
CA LEU A 146 2.24 6.84 -13.82
C LEU A 146 2.34 6.56 -15.32
N LEU A 147 2.54 7.61 -16.14
CA LEU A 147 2.76 7.47 -17.57
C LEU A 147 4.05 6.69 -17.87
N GLY A 148 5.16 7.06 -17.24
CA GLY A 148 6.44 6.37 -17.38
C GLY A 148 6.34 4.89 -17.00
N PHE A 149 5.69 4.58 -15.87
CA PHE A 149 5.43 3.21 -15.45
C PHE A 149 4.60 2.44 -16.49
N ARG A 150 3.59 3.08 -17.10
CA ARG A 150 2.79 2.48 -18.17
C ARG A 150 3.66 2.13 -19.37
N ILE A 151 4.49 3.06 -19.87
CA ILE A 151 5.36 2.84 -21.02
C ILE A 151 6.31 1.67 -20.78
N VAL A 152 6.96 1.63 -19.62
CA VAL A 152 7.84 0.53 -19.21
C VAL A 152 7.08 -0.79 -19.12
N SER A 153 5.89 -0.78 -18.52
CA SER A 153 5.07 -1.98 -18.37
C SER A 153 4.54 -2.53 -19.69
N GLU A 154 4.21 -1.67 -20.64
CA GLU A 154 3.81 -2.08 -22.00
C GLU A 154 5.00 -2.70 -22.76
N SER A 155 6.19 -2.15 -22.60
CA SER A 155 7.41 -2.67 -23.25
C SER A 155 7.90 -3.98 -22.63
N LEU A 156 7.86 -4.12 -21.30
CA LEU A 156 8.42 -5.25 -20.55
C LEU A 156 7.37 -6.24 -20.04
N GLY A 157 6.09 -5.97 -20.27
CA GLY A 157 4.98 -6.72 -19.68
C GLY A 157 4.88 -8.20 -20.11
N SER A 158 5.53 -8.58 -21.20
CA SER A 158 5.66 -9.97 -21.65
C SER A 158 6.86 -10.71 -21.01
N THR A 159 7.79 -9.99 -20.37
CA THR A 159 9.02 -10.58 -19.83
C THR A 159 8.82 -11.15 -18.42
N SER A 160 9.13 -12.43 -18.25
CA SER A 160 8.88 -13.15 -17.00
C SER A 160 9.70 -12.62 -15.80
N TRP A 161 10.88 -12.07 -16.04
CA TRP A 161 11.71 -11.50 -14.98
C TRP A 161 11.12 -10.17 -14.45
N TYR A 162 10.59 -9.31 -15.33
CA TYR A 162 9.96 -8.05 -14.94
C TYR A 162 8.73 -8.28 -14.06
N LEU A 163 7.87 -9.20 -14.46
CA LEU A 163 6.70 -9.56 -13.68
C LEU A 163 7.06 -10.17 -12.32
N ARG A 164 8.10 -11.02 -12.27
CA ARG A 164 8.62 -11.55 -11.00
C ARG A 164 9.18 -10.45 -10.11
N MET A 165 9.97 -9.53 -10.66
CA MET A 165 10.53 -8.40 -9.94
C MET A 165 9.42 -7.55 -9.31
N LEU A 166 8.40 -7.18 -10.08
CA LEU A 166 7.27 -6.40 -9.57
C LEU A 166 6.52 -7.12 -8.44
N ARG A 167 6.34 -8.44 -8.56
CA ARG A 167 5.62 -9.25 -7.57
C ARG A 167 6.44 -9.45 -6.30
N ASP A 168 7.71 -9.77 -6.43
CA ASP A 168 8.54 -10.33 -5.36
C ASP A 168 9.44 -9.27 -4.69
N SER A 169 9.64 -8.09 -5.33
CA SER A 169 10.51 -7.03 -4.82
C SER A 169 9.82 -5.67 -4.75
N PRO A 170 9.07 -5.40 -3.66
CA PRO A 170 8.44 -4.08 -3.47
C PRO A 170 9.44 -2.91 -3.53
N ALA A 171 10.66 -3.10 -3.03
CA ALA A 171 11.70 -2.08 -3.06
C ALA A 171 12.18 -1.75 -4.48
N ALA A 172 12.24 -2.75 -5.39
CA ALA A 172 12.57 -2.52 -6.78
C ALA A 172 11.43 -1.78 -7.52
N ALA A 173 10.18 -2.16 -7.22
CA ALA A 173 9.00 -1.49 -7.77
C ALA A 173 8.90 -0.02 -7.28
N GLU A 174 9.24 0.25 -6.01
CA GLU A 174 9.31 1.60 -5.45
C GLU A 174 10.38 2.44 -6.14
N ARG A 175 11.60 1.92 -6.33
CA ARG A 175 12.66 2.64 -7.06
C ARG A 175 12.27 2.93 -8.51
N LEU A 176 11.63 1.97 -9.18
CA LEU A 176 11.13 2.17 -10.55
C LEU A 176 10.06 3.28 -10.63
N SER A 177 9.32 3.50 -9.56
CA SER A 177 8.31 4.56 -9.49
C SER A 177 8.89 5.96 -9.21
N GLN A 178 10.17 6.04 -8.86
CA GLN A 178 10.88 7.29 -8.55
C GLN A 178 11.74 7.81 -9.72
N LEU A 179 11.85 7.02 -10.80
CA LEU A 179 12.50 7.41 -12.05
C LEU A 179 11.57 8.25 -12.91
#